data_0395d425623e3cbd8283bb2025918c32
#
_entry.id   0395d425623e3cbd8283bb2025918c32
#
_cell.length_a   1.000
_cell.length_b   1.000
_cell.length_c   1.000
_cell.angle_alpha   90.00
_cell.angle_beta   90.00
_cell.angle_gamma   90.00
#
_symmetry.space_group_name_H-M   'P 1'
#
loop_
_entity.id
_entity.type
_entity.pdbx_description
1 polymer ?
#
loop_
_entity_poly.entity_id
_entity_poly.type
_entity_poly.pdbx_seq_one_letter_code
_entity_poly.pdbx_strand_id
1 'polypeptide(L)'
;MKNTLFIFFQYITPQKLLSHLAGCVAEFTAPWFKKRLIHWFIKRYNVDMSIAKNSAPDSYQHFNDFFTRPLAEGQRPIDKAKNSIVCPADGCISQLGKIKHGRIFQAKGQEYSLQELIGGSDTLAAPFKNGQFTTVYLSPKDYHRVHMPVAGTLTQMLHVPGDLFSVNETTANNVPRLFARNERVVCLFETELGPMAVILVGAMIVASIEVPWAGLITPVKKQVRSWNYPSIKSSAADDNSFAPVHLEKGEEMGRFKLGSTAIVLFGDNVMVWDPNLAAQSPVIMGQAMGQAMG
;
A
#
# COMPACT_ATOMS: atom_id res chain seq x y z
N MET A 1 17.49 24.03 -5.17
CA MET A 1 16.37 24.94 -5.46
C MET A 1 15.09 24.23 -5.92
N LYS A 2 15.08 23.40 -7.00
CA LYS A 2 13.85 22.73 -7.49
C LYS A 2 13.16 21.86 -6.42
N ASN A 3 13.91 21.04 -5.69
CA ASN A 3 13.35 20.17 -4.65
C ASN A 3 12.78 20.97 -3.46
N THR A 4 13.45 22.03 -3.03
CA THR A 4 12.98 22.90 -1.93
C THR A 4 11.65 23.57 -2.29
N LEU A 5 11.54 24.08 -3.53
CA LEU A 5 10.31 24.68 -4.03
C LEU A 5 9.18 23.65 -4.13
N PHE A 6 9.48 22.44 -4.63
CA PHE A 6 8.53 21.34 -4.69
C PHE A 6 8.00 20.96 -3.29
N ILE A 7 8.89 20.82 -2.30
CA ILE A 7 8.50 20.53 -0.92
C ILE A 7 7.66 21.67 -0.33
N PHE A 8 8.04 22.94 -0.55
CA PHE A 8 7.24 24.08 -0.11
C PHE A 8 5.82 24.02 -0.67
N PHE A 9 5.66 23.74 -1.97
CA PHE A 9 4.34 23.57 -2.59
C PHE A 9 3.53 22.43 -1.97
N GLN A 10 4.17 21.32 -1.53
CA GLN A 10 3.48 20.25 -0.83
C GLN A 10 2.77 20.70 0.45
N TYR A 11 3.35 21.67 1.17
CA TYR A 11 2.78 22.18 2.44
C TYR A 11 1.65 23.21 2.24
N ILE A 12 1.71 24.01 1.20
CA ILE A 12 0.71 25.08 0.96
C ILE A 12 -0.46 24.64 0.08
N THR A 13 -0.30 23.55 -0.66
CA THR A 13 -1.35 23.04 -1.55
C THR A 13 -2.51 22.45 -0.72
N PRO A 14 -3.77 22.78 -1.03
CA PRO A 14 -4.93 22.16 -0.39
C PRO A 14 -5.11 20.71 -0.87
N GLN A 15 -4.25 19.82 -0.33
CA GLN A 15 -4.07 18.44 -0.79
C GLN A 15 -5.39 17.66 -0.93
N LYS A 16 -6.30 17.79 0.07
CA LYS A 16 -7.59 17.07 0.08
C LYS A 16 -8.53 17.56 -1.03
N LEU A 17 -8.59 18.88 -1.24
CA LEU A 17 -9.40 19.44 -2.32
C LEU A 17 -8.88 19.00 -3.69
N LEU A 18 -7.56 19.09 -3.90
CA LEU A 18 -6.93 18.67 -5.14
C LEU A 18 -7.14 17.17 -5.40
N SER A 19 -7.01 16.33 -4.38
CA SER A 19 -7.24 14.89 -4.48
C SER A 19 -8.71 14.57 -4.79
N HIS A 20 -9.66 15.30 -4.20
CA HIS A 20 -11.08 15.15 -4.52
C HIS A 20 -11.38 15.51 -5.97
N LEU A 21 -10.87 16.65 -6.45
CA LEU A 21 -11.04 17.07 -7.84
C LEU A 21 -10.40 16.07 -8.82
N ALA A 22 -9.19 15.60 -8.52
CA ALA A 22 -8.53 14.58 -9.32
C ALA A 22 -9.33 13.26 -9.35
N GLY A 23 -9.93 12.86 -8.24
CA GLY A 23 -10.84 11.72 -8.17
C GLY A 23 -12.05 11.88 -9.09
N CYS A 24 -12.71 13.03 -9.06
CA CYS A 24 -13.84 13.33 -9.98
C CYS A 24 -13.40 13.26 -11.45
N VAL A 25 -12.23 13.81 -11.78
CA VAL A 25 -11.67 13.74 -13.13
C VAL A 25 -11.36 12.31 -13.55
N ALA A 26 -10.80 11.52 -12.63
CA ALA A 26 -10.42 10.13 -12.88
C ALA A 26 -11.61 9.17 -13.04
N GLU A 27 -12.77 9.50 -12.49
CA GLU A 27 -14.03 8.76 -12.66
C GLU A 27 -14.87 9.27 -13.85
N PHE A 28 -14.42 10.31 -14.56
CA PHE A 28 -15.17 10.88 -15.68
C PHE A 28 -15.18 9.94 -16.88
N THR A 29 -16.40 9.63 -17.40
CA THR A 29 -16.62 8.56 -18.37
C THR A 29 -16.72 9.03 -19.83
N ALA A 30 -16.76 10.37 -20.10
CA ALA A 30 -16.89 10.87 -21.47
C ALA A 30 -15.80 10.32 -22.40
N PRO A 31 -16.14 9.62 -23.50
CA PRO A 31 -15.19 8.81 -24.27
C PRO A 31 -14.01 9.62 -24.82
N TRP A 32 -14.25 10.83 -25.33
CA TRP A 32 -13.20 11.68 -25.88
C TRP A 32 -12.17 12.12 -24.82
N PHE A 33 -12.66 12.41 -23.60
CA PHE A 33 -11.82 12.87 -22.49
C PHE A 33 -10.99 11.72 -21.89
N LYS A 34 -11.66 10.61 -21.51
CA LYS A 34 -10.99 9.46 -20.90
C LYS A 34 -9.92 8.90 -21.81
N LYS A 35 -10.18 8.74 -23.11
CA LYS A 35 -9.21 8.26 -24.10
C LYS A 35 -7.98 9.15 -24.12
N ARG A 36 -8.18 10.48 -24.25
CA ARG A 36 -7.08 11.44 -24.29
C ARG A 36 -6.23 11.41 -23.01
N LEU A 37 -6.89 11.33 -21.86
CA LEU A 37 -6.23 11.26 -20.55
C LEU A 37 -5.41 9.96 -20.39
N ILE A 38 -6.00 8.80 -20.72
CA ILE A 38 -5.33 7.49 -20.61
C ILE A 38 -4.13 7.42 -21.57
N HIS A 39 -4.30 7.79 -22.85
CA HIS A 39 -3.20 7.77 -23.82
C HIS A 39 -2.08 8.75 -23.44
N TRP A 40 -2.42 9.95 -22.97
CA TRP A 40 -1.44 10.90 -22.46
C TRP A 40 -0.66 10.29 -21.28
N PHE A 41 -1.34 9.65 -20.34
CA PHE A 41 -0.72 9.05 -19.15
C PHE A 41 0.21 7.89 -19.53
N ILE A 42 -0.24 6.98 -20.41
CA ILE A 42 0.58 5.87 -20.91
C ILE A 42 1.88 6.41 -21.52
N LYS A 43 1.77 7.41 -22.39
CA LYS A 43 2.94 8.03 -23.06
C LYS A 43 3.83 8.77 -22.05
N ARG A 44 3.24 9.52 -21.11
CA ARG A 44 3.98 10.35 -20.15
C ARG A 44 4.79 9.54 -19.16
N TYR A 45 4.25 8.40 -18.73
CA TYR A 45 4.86 7.55 -17.70
C TYR A 45 5.44 6.25 -18.26
N ASN A 46 5.34 6.03 -19.55
CA ASN A 46 5.80 4.79 -20.22
C ASN A 46 5.16 3.55 -19.58
N VAL A 47 3.82 3.54 -19.48
CA VAL A 47 3.07 2.42 -18.90
C VAL A 47 3.11 1.24 -19.86
N ASP A 48 3.54 0.08 -19.37
CA ASP A 48 3.49 -1.16 -20.15
C ASP A 48 2.06 -1.73 -20.14
N MET A 49 1.41 -1.68 -21.30
CA MET A 49 0.08 -2.24 -21.50
C MET A 49 0.10 -3.69 -21.95
N SER A 50 1.25 -4.24 -22.32
CA SER A 50 1.35 -5.62 -22.80
C SER A 50 1.06 -6.65 -21.69
N ILE A 51 1.33 -6.27 -20.44
CA ILE A 51 1.09 -7.11 -19.26
C ILE A 51 -0.33 -6.97 -18.69
N ALA A 52 -1.12 -6.01 -19.18
CA ALA A 52 -2.49 -5.81 -18.70
C ALA A 52 -3.43 -6.88 -19.23
N LYS A 53 -4.39 -7.34 -18.41
CA LYS A 53 -5.45 -8.27 -18.83
C LYS A 53 -6.21 -7.74 -20.05
N ASN A 54 -6.40 -6.43 -20.10
CA ASN A 54 -6.96 -5.73 -21.24
C ASN A 54 -5.92 -4.71 -21.74
N SER A 55 -5.25 -5.03 -22.85
CA SER A 55 -4.20 -4.20 -23.42
C SER A 55 -4.71 -3.01 -24.24
N ALA A 56 -6.02 -2.94 -24.54
CA ALA A 56 -6.64 -1.85 -25.31
C ALA A 56 -7.00 -0.66 -24.42
N PRO A 57 -6.30 0.49 -24.48
CA PRO A 57 -6.54 1.64 -23.60
C PRO A 57 -7.97 2.20 -23.67
N ASP A 58 -8.59 2.08 -24.84
CA ASP A 58 -9.93 2.61 -25.11
C ASP A 58 -11.07 1.83 -24.43
N SER A 59 -10.84 0.61 -23.99
CA SER A 59 -11.84 -0.28 -23.42
C SER A 59 -12.15 0.00 -21.95
N TYR A 60 -11.28 0.71 -21.24
CA TYR A 60 -11.51 1.07 -19.84
C TYR A 60 -12.66 2.08 -19.69
N GLN A 61 -13.48 1.92 -18.66
CA GLN A 61 -14.65 2.77 -18.43
C GLN A 61 -14.27 4.21 -18.09
N HIS A 62 -13.23 4.38 -17.27
CA HIS A 62 -12.68 5.66 -16.82
C HIS A 62 -11.20 5.50 -16.47
N PHE A 63 -10.54 6.59 -16.10
CA PHE A 63 -9.11 6.58 -15.79
C PHE A 63 -8.75 5.68 -14.60
N ASN A 64 -9.54 5.65 -13.52
CA ASN A 64 -9.27 4.79 -12.36
C ASN A 64 -9.37 3.31 -12.71
N ASP A 65 -10.27 2.91 -13.61
CA ASP A 65 -10.36 1.53 -14.10
C ASP A 65 -9.08 1.12 -14.84
N PHE A 66 -8.55 2.01 -15.68
CA PHE A 66 -7.23 1.83 -16.31
C PHE A 66 -6.10 1.80 -15.27
N PHE A 67 -6.10 2.71 -14.31
CA PHE A 67 -5.02 2.83 -13.34
C PHE A 67 -4.93 1.62 -12.40
N THR A 68 -6.07 1.07 -12.00
CA THR A 68 -6.17 -0.17 -11.20
C THR A 68 -6.31 -1.44 -12.06
N ARG A 69 -5.92 -1.38 -13.33
CA ARG A 69 -6.04 -2.46 -14.30
C ARG A 69 -5.53 -3.79 -13.75
N PRO A 70 -6.26 -4.89 -13.95
CA PRO A 70 -5.73 -6.22 -13.63
C PRO A 70 -4.64 -6.60 -14.65
N LEU A 71 -3.72 -7.46 -14.23
CA LEU A 71 -2.72 -8.05 -15.11
C LEU A 71 -3.28 -9.30 -15.80
N ALA A 72 -2.71 -9.63 -16.95
CA ALA A 72 -2.97 -10.90 -17.61
C ALA A 72 -2.42 -12.06 -16.77
N GLU A 73 -3.03 -13.22 -16.91
CA GLU A 73 -2.62 -14.41 -16.18
C GLU A 73 -1.15 -14.75 -16.45
N GLY A 74 -0.43 -15.16 -15.41
CA GLY A 74 0.98 -15.51 -15.50
C GLY A 74 1.98 -14.34 -15.58
N GLN A 75 1.53 -13.08 -15.66
CA GLN A 75 2.43 -11.91 -15.73
C GLN A 75 3.17 -11.64 -14.41
N ARG A 76 2.63 -12.11 -13.31
CA ARG A 76 3.25 -12.02 -11.97
C ARG A 76 3.15 -13.39 -11.30
N PRO A 77 4.07 -14.30 -11.62
CA PRO A 77 4.12 -15.61 -10.96
C PRO A 77 4.45 -15.43 -9.47
N ILE A 78 3.67 -16.08 -8.63
CA ILE A 78 3.91 -16.09 -7.19
C ILE A 78 4.97 -17.14 -6.86
N ASP A 79 6.00 -16.75 -6.12
CA ASP A 79 6.99 -17.69 -5.61
C ASP A 79 6.33 -18.76 -4.72
N LYS A 80 6.51 -20.03 -5.09
CA LYS A 80 5.81 -21.18 -4.49
C LYS A 80 6.57 -21.80 -3.31
N ALA A 81 7.78 -21.35 -2.99
CA ALA A 81 8.51 -21.89 -1.84
C ALA A 81 7.69 -21.65 -0.57
N LYS A 82 7.55 -22.68 0.24
CA LYS A 82 6.69 -22.65 1.43
C LYS A 82 7.11 -21.57 2.42
N ASN A 83 8.40 -21.35 2.57
CA ASN A 83 8.98 -20.35 3.48
C ASN A 83 9.21 -18.98 2.83
N SER A 84 8.88 -18.78 1.54
CA SER A 84 9.09 -17.49 0.89
C SER A 84 8.06 -16.45 1.33
N ILE A 85 8.55 -15.25 1.57
CA ILE A 85 7.76 -14.04 1.75
C ILE A 85 7.84 -13.26 0.45
N VAL A 86 6.69 -13.03 -0.20
CA VAL A 86 6.67 -12.42 -1.52
C VAL A 86 6.43 -10.92 -1.48
N CYS A 87 6.91 -10.25 -2.50
CA CYS A 87 6.71 -8.81 -2.65
C CYS A 87 5.22 -8.49 -2.83
N PRO A 88 4.67 -7.53 -2.07
CA PRO A 88 3.24 -7.22 -2.12
C PRO A 88 2.83 -6.43 -3.36
N ALA A 89 3.75 -5.77 -4.06
CA ALA A 89 3.41 -4.86 -5.15
C ALA A 89 4.57 -4.69 -6.13
N ASP A 90 4.27 -4.26 -7.35
CA ASP A 90 5.28 -3.75 -8.27
C ASP A 90 5.78 -2.39 -7.80
N GLY A 91 7.08 -2.14 -7.96
CA GLY A 91 7.63 -0.83 -7.61
C GLY A 91 9.11 -0.85 -7.28
N CYS A 92 9.45 -0.06 -6.28
CA CYS A 92 10.82 0.10 -5.81
C CYS A 92 10.84 0.09 -4.28
N ILE A 93 11.78 -0.62 -3.69
CA ILE A 93 11.99 -0.59 -2.24
C ILE A 93 12.45 0.82 -1.85
N SER A 94 11.64 1.52 -1.07
CA SER A 94 12.05 2.78 -0.46
C SER A 94 13.02 2.50 0.69
N GLN A 95 12.63 1.60 1.61
CA GLN A 95 13.45 1.12 2.71
C GLN A 95 13.01 -0.28 3.13
N LEU A 96 13.95 -1.06 3.68
CA LEU A 96 13.66 -2.32 4.37
C LEU A 96 14.68 -2.53 5.50
N GLY A 97 14.31 -3.34 6.46
CA GLY A 97 15.21 -3.69 7.56
C GLY A 97 14.51 -3.94 8.88
N LYS A 98 15.28 -3.86 9.96
CA LYS A 98 14.82 -4.10 11.32
C LYS A 98 14.19 -2.84 11.93
N ILE A 99 13.04 -3.01 12.59
CA ILE A 99 12.45 -2.00 13.45
C ILE A 99 13.26 -1.97 14.75
N LYS A 100 13.76 -0.80 15.13
CA LYS A 100 14.60 -0.67 16.35
C LYS A 100 13.83 0.12 17.41
N HIS A 101 13.51 -0.53 18.52
CA HIS A 101 12.80 0.08 19.66
C HIS A 101 11.51 0.86 19.23
N GLY A 102 10.76 0.29 18.29
CA GLY A 102 9.54 0.91 17.78
C GLY A 102 9.79 2.10 16.85
N ARG A 103 11.00 2.23 16.27
CA ARG A 103 11.35 3.25 15.28
C ARG A 103 11.60 2.61 13.92
N ILE A 104 11.03 3.20 12.89
CA ILE A 104 11.15 2.77 11.50
C ILE A 104 11.97 3.81 10.75
N PHE A 105 13.01 3.36 10.06
CA PHE A 105 13.84 4.22 9.22
C PHE A 105 13.09 4.64 7.96
N GLN A 106 13.06 5.95 7.68
CA GLN A 106 12.38 6.51 6.51
C GLN A 106 13.36 6.78 5.36
N ALA A 107 14.31 7.66 5.59
CA ALA A 107 15.36 8.04 4.63
C ALA A 107 16.30 9.08 5.29
N LYS A 108 17.57 9.17 4.85
CA LYS A 108 18.53 10.22 5.26
C LYS A 108 18.57 10.47 6.78
N GLY A 109 18.58 9.43 7.59
CA GLY A 109 18.61 9.55 9.05
C GLY A 109 17.29 9.98 9.69
N GLN A 110 16.21 10.07 8.93
CA GLN A 110 14.88 10.32 9.45
C GLN A 110 14.19 9.00 9.83
N GLU A 111 13.54 9.03 10.96
CA GLU A 111 12.76 7.92 11.48
C GLU A 111 11.36 8.40 11.89
N TYR A 112 10.42 7.46 11.95
CA TYR A 112 9.09 7.72 12.50
C TYR A 112 8.66 6.59 13.46
N SER A 113 7.70 6.90 14.31
CA SER A 113 7.19 5.96 15.31
C SER A 113 6.32 4.89 14.65
N LEU A 114 6.57 3.64 15.00
CA LEU A 114 5.70 2.50 14.69
C LEU A 114 4.29 2.71 15.25
N GLN A 115 4.19 3.20 16.49
CA GLN A 115 2.92 3.52 17.13
C GLN A 115 2.11 4.55 16.32
N GLU A 116 2.76 5.66 15.89
CA GLU A 116 2.12 6.64 15.03
C GLU A 116 1.66 6.00 13.70
N LEU A 117 2.50 5.15 13.10
CA LEU A 117 2.17 4.48 11.84
C LEU A 117 0.90 3.64 11.94
N ILE A 118 0.74 2.89 13.04
CA ILE A 118 -0.43 2.00 13.28
C ILE A 118 -1.67 2.77 13.78
N GLY A 119 -1.59 4.09 13.95
CA GLY A 119 -2.75 4.90 14.36
C GLY A 119 -2.80 5.26 15.84
N GLY A 120 -1.67 5.17 16.54
CA GLY A 120 -1.51 5.66 17.91
C GLY A 120 -1.67 4.61 19.02
N SER A 121 -1.98 3.35 18.70
CA SER A 121 -2.15 2.28 19.67
C SER A 121 -0.84 1.57 20.01
N ASP A 122 -0.41 1.62 21.27
CA ASP A 122 0.74 0.87 21.76
C ASP A 122 0.51 -0.63 21.72
N THR A 123 -0.70 -1.08 22.04
CA THR A 123 -1.07 -2.51 22.04
C THR A 123 -0.94 -3.11 20.64
N LEU A 124 -1.42 -2.40 19.60
CA LEU A 124 -1.33 -2.87 18.22
C LEU A 124 0.10 -2.77 17.67
N ALA A 125 0.91 -1.86 18.18
CA ALA A 125 2.31 -1.71 17.79
C ALA A 125 3.24 -2.73 18.47
N ALA A 126 2.90 -3.19 19.65
CA ALA A 126 3.76 -4.04 20.49
C ALA A 126 4.34 -5.27 19.77
N PRO A 127 3.57 -6.04 18.96
CA PRO A 127 4.08 -7.23 18.28
C PRO A 127 5.21 -6.94 17.27
N PHE A 128 5.29 -5.70 16.77
CA PHE A 128 6.24 -5.32 15.71
C PHE A 128 7.45 -4.52 16.21
N LYS A 129 7.56 -4.26 17.51
CA LYS A 129 8.51 -3.31 18.12
C LYS A 129 9.98 -3.53 17.75
N ASN A 130 10.39 -4.79 17.57
CA ASN A 130 11.76 -5.18 17.19
C ASN A 130 11.75 -6.03 15.90
N GLY A 131 10.65 -6.04 15.20
CA GLY A 131 10.41 -6.86 14.02
C GLY A 131 11.11 -6.35 12.77
N GLN A 132 10.58 -6.74 11.63
CA GLN A 132 11.08 -6.40 10.31
C GLN A 132 10.06 -5.52 9.56
N PHE A 133 10.55 -4.65 8.69
CA PHE A 133 9.68 -3.84 7.83
C PHE A 133 10.23 -3.74 6.40
N THR A 134 9.33 -3.54 5.47
CA THR A 134 9.65 -3.06 4.12
C THR A 134 8.66 -1.99 3.70
N THR A 135 9.14 -1.03 2.94
CA THR A 135 8.37 0.05 2.34
C THR A 135 8.56 -0.01 0.83
N VAL A 136 7.51 -0.33 0.10
CA VAL A 136 7.52 -0.42 -1.37
C VAL A 136 6.76 0.77 -1.94
N TYR A 137 7.45 1.58 -2.73
CA TYR A 137 6.89 2.72 -3.45
C TYR A 137 6.41 2.27 -4.83
N LEU A 138 5.15 2.54 -5.14
CA LEU A 138 4.54 2.28 -6.44
C LEU A 138 4.56 3.59 -7.25
N SER A 139 5.35 3.63 -8.30
CA SER A 139 5.40 4.79 -9.21
C SER A 139 4.19 4.79 -10.16
N PRO A 140 3.84 5.92 -10.80
CA PRO A 140 2.64 6.01 -11.63
C PRO A 140 2.52 4.98 -12.76
N LYS A 141 3.63 4.43 -13.24
CA LYS A 141 3.63 3.41 -14.31
C LYS A 141 3.33 2.00 -13.81
N ASP A 142 3.55 1.75 -12.51
CA ASP A 142 3.51 0.41 -11.93
C ASP A 142 2.07 -0.15 -11.85
N TYR A 143 1.96 -1.39 -11.46
CA TYR A 143 0.72 -2.05 -11.15
C TYR A 143 0.25 -1.64 -9.75
N HIS A 144 -0.98 -1.10 -9.64
CA HIS A 144 -1.46 -0.44 -8.42
C HIS A 144 -2.40 -1.30 -7.55
N ARG A 145 -2.25 -2.62 -7.60
CA ARG A 145 -2.86 -3.53 -6.63
C ARG A 145 -1.81 -4.07 -5.68
N VAL A 146 -2.21 -4.32 -4.46
CA VAL A 146 -1.35 -4.85 -3.38
C VAL A 146 -1.83 -6.24 -3.03
N HIS A 147 -0.89 -7.14 -2.84
CA HIS A 147 -1.14 -8.56 -2.65
C HIS A 147 -0.51 -9.05 -1.33
N MET A 148 -1.03 -10.16 -0.82
CA MET A 148 -0.57 -10.73 0.43
C MET A 148 0.85 -11.29 0.32
N PRO A 149 1.79 -10.88 1.20
CA PRO A 149 3.14 -11.42 1.22
C PRO A 149 3.20 -12.89 1.65
N VAL A 150 2.31 -13.27 2.54
CA VAL A 150 2.07 -14.64 3.05
C VAL A 150 0.57 -14.79 3.28
N ALA A 151 0.07 -16.01 3.41
CA ALA A 151 -1.32 -16.24 3.78
C ALA A 151 -1.63 -15.71 5.18
N GLY A 152 -2.85 -15.20 5.39
CA GLY A 152 -3.23 -14.66 6.69
C GLY A 152 -4.72 -14.36 6.82
N THR A 153 -5.18 -14.35 8.07
CA THR A 153 -6.55 -14.00 8.45
C THR A 153 -6.58 -12.58 9.02
N LEU A 154 -7.42 -11.73 8.45
CA LEU A 154 -7.61 -10.36 8.92
C LEU A 154 -8.23 -10.36 10.31
N THR A 155 -7.59 -9.69 11.25
CA THR A 155 -8.08 -9.52 12.63
C THR A 155 -8.66 -8.14 12.85
N GLN A 156 -8.03 -7.12 12.27
CA GLN A 156 -8.46 -5.73 12.42
C GLN A 156 -8.05 -4.89 11.21
N MET A 157 -8.90 -3.94 10.84
CA MET A 157 -8.58 -2.90 9.87
C MET A 157 -8.78 -1.53 10.52
N LEU A 158 -7.84 -0.60 10.31
CA LEU A 158 -7.94 0.78 10.77
C LEU A 158 -7.82 1.73 9.59
N HIS A 159 -8.68 2.74 9.54
CA HIS A 159 -8.47 3.94 8.73
C HIS A 159 -7.87 5.03 9.62
N VAL A 160 -6.69 5.48 9.28
CA VAL A 160 -5.98 6.55 9.99
C VAL A 160 -5.98 7.78 9.10
N PRO A 161 -6.76 8.82 9.47
CA PRO A 161 -6.81 10.06 8.70
C PRO A 161 -5.46 10.79 8.78
N GLY A 162 -5.13 11.52 7.73
CA GLY A 162 -3.86 12.22 7.66
C GLY A 162 -3.79 13.26 6.55
N ASP A 163 -2.55 13.65 6.25
CA ASP A 163 -2.18 14.46 5.09
C ASP A 163 -2.14 13.59 3.82
N LEU A 164 -1.95 14.23 2.66
CA LEU A 164 -1.79 13.56 1.37
C LEU A 164 -0.54 14.11 0.66
N PHE A 165 0.60 14.05 1.33
CA PHE A 165 1.88 14.37 0.67
C PHE A 165 2.17 13.36 -0.44
N SER A 166 2.81 13.81 -1.52
CA SER A 166 3.44 12.88 -2.46
C SER A 166 4.40 11.94 -1.74
N VAL A 167 4.54 10.69 -2.19
CA VAL A 167 5.37 9.66 -1.51
C VAL A 167 6.59 9.23 -2.34
N ASN A 168 7.03 10.09 -3.26
CA ASN A 168 8.25 9.84 -4.04
C ASN A 168 9.53 10.05 -3.19
N GLU A 169 10.68 9.70 -3.76
CA GLU A 169 11.98 9.82 -3.09
C GLU A 169 12.27 11.24 -2.55
N THR A 170 11.89 12.28 -3.30
CA THR A 170 12.12 13.66 -2.86
C THR A 170 11.36 13.96 -1.57
N THR A 171 10.09 13.57 -1.47
CA THR A 171 9.32 13.80 -0.25
C THR A 171 9.74 12.87 0.88
N ALA A 172 10.05 11.60 0.59
CA ALA A 172 10.58 10.66 1.59
C ALA A 172 11.89 11.17 2.23
N ASN A 173 12.71 11.88 1.47
CA ASN A 173 13.97 12.47 1.95
C ASN A 173 13.82 13.82 2.69
N ASN A 174 12.69 14.52 2.53
CA ASN A 174 12.57 15.92 2.98
C ASN A 174 11.34 16.21 3.85
N VAL A 175 10.34 15.33 3.88
CA VAL A 175 9.15 15.47 4.75
C VAL A 175 9.30 14.56 5.96
N PRO A 176 9.47 15.10 7.17
CA PRO A 176 9.61 14.28 8.38
C PRO A 176 8.33 13.45 8.64
N ARG A 177 8.51 12.20 9.02
CA ARG A 177 7.43 11.25 9.38
C ARG A 177 6.39 11.07 8.27
N LEU A 178 6.80 11.14 7.00
CA LEU A 178 5.94 11.17 5.82
C LEU A 178 4.85 10.09 5.87
N PHE A 179 5.25 8.84 6.05
CA PHE A 179 4.33 7.71 6.00
C PHE A 179 3.38 7.63 7.21
N ALA A 180 3.82 8.12 8.38
CA ALA A 180 2.97 8.21 9.56
C ALA A 180 2.03 9.43 9.54
N ARG A 181 2.32 10.44 8.72
CA ARG A 181 1.49 11.63 8.52
C ARG A 181 0.41 11.43 7.47
N ASN A 182 0.70 10.67 6.42
CA ASN A 182 -0.26 10.46 5.35
C ASN A 182 -1.43 9.59 5.79
N GLU A 183 -2.60 9.90 5.21
CA GLU A 183 -3.79 9.07 5.33
C GLU A 183 -3.48 7.64 4.89
N ARG A 184 -3.96 6.65 5.64
CA ARG A 184 -3.63 5.24 5.39
C ARG A 184 -4.67 4.28 5.94
N VAL A 185 -4.67 3.09 5.38
CA VAL A 185 -5.41 1.94 5.90
C VAL A 185 -4.40 0.92 6.42
N VAL A 186 -4.55 0.54 7.68
CA VAL A 186 -3.74 -0.47 8.37
C VAL A 186 -4.54 -1.75 8.46
N CYS A 187 -4.06 -2.84 7.89
CA CYS A 187 -4.68 -4.16 7.96
C CYS A 187 -3.78 -5.09 8.77
N LEU A 188 -4.30 -5.59 9.88
CA LEU A 188 -3.60 -6.50 10.79
C LEU A 188 -4.08 -7.92 10.51
N PHE A 189 -3.12 -8.81 10.27
CA PHE A 189 -3.37 -10.21 9.96
C PHE A 189 -2.69 -11.12 10.98
N GLU A 190 -3.35 -12.21 11.30
CA GLU A 190 -2.72 -13.37 11.94
C GLU A 190 -2.27 -14.34 10.84
N THR A 191 -1.00 -14.74 10.87
CA THR A 191 -0.37 -15.63 9.90
C THR A 191 0.31 -16.80 10.59
N GLU A 192 0.79 -17.79 9.84
CA GLU A 192 1.64 -18.87 10.39
C GLU A 192 2.95 -18.34 10.99
N LEU A 193 3.40 -17.14 10.58
CA LEU A 193 4.58 -16.46 11.12
C LEU A 193 4.26 -15.54 12.31
N GLY A 194 3.02 -15.60 12.85
CA GLY A 194 2.51 -14.66 13.83
C GLY A 194 1.95 -13.37 13.20
N PRO A 195 1.81 -12.30 13.97
CA PRO A 195 1.20 -11.05 13.51
C PRO A 195 1.94 -10.41 12.34
N MET A 196 1.19 -10.00 11.31
CA MET A 196 1.66 -9.21 10.18
C MET A 196 0.76 -7.98 10.00
N ALA A 197 1.35 -6.84 9.66
CA ALA A 197 0.60 -5.66 9.23
C ALA A 197 0.92 -5.34 7.78
N VAL A 198 -0.12 -5.09 6.98
CA VAL A 198 0.01 -4.49 5.64
C VAL A 198 -0.67 -3.14 5.67
N ILE A 199 0.09 -2.10 5.35
CA ILE A 199 -0.33 -0.70 5.47
C ILE A 199 -0.34 -0.06 4.10
N LEU A 200 -1.51 0.38 3.67
CA LEU A 200 -1.73 1.07 2.42
C LEU A 200 -1.69 2.57 2.70
N VAL A 201 -0.63 3.25 2.25
CA VAL A 201 -0.43 4.69 2.49
C VAL A 201 -0.84 5.48 1.26
N GLY A 202 -1.82 6.35 1.43
CA GLY A 202 -2.29 7.28 0.40
C GLY A 202 -1.28 8.41 0.12
N ALA A 203 -1.47 9.11 -0.99
CA ALA A 203 -0.62 10.22 -1.41
C ALA A 203 -1.43 11.32 -2.10
N MET A 204 -0.79 12.42 -2.48
CA MET A 204 -1.40 13.52 -3.24
C MET A 204 -2.01 12.98 -4.54
N ILE A 205 -3.22 13.42 -4.83
CA ILE A 205 -4.06 12.95 -5.95
C ILE A 205 -4.63 11.54 -5.70
N VAL A 206 -4.17 10.80 -4.67
CA VAL A 206 -4.63 9.47 -4.28
C VAL A 206 -5.58 9.60 -3.11
N ALA A 207 -6.85 9.75 -3.38
CA ALA A 207 -7.86 9.93 -2.33
C ALA A 207 -8.60 8.65 -1.97
N SER A 208 -8.20 7.49 -2.52
CA SER A 208 -9.05 6.31 -2.39
C SER A 208 -8.24 5.02 -2.29
N ILE A 209 -8.35 4.38 -1.16
CA ILE A 209 -7.87 3.03 -0.91
C ILE A 209 -9.08 2.11 -0.93
N GLU A 210 -9.02 1.04 -1.71
CA GLU A 210 -10.08 0.04 -1.81
C GLU A 210 -9.54 -1.31 -1.35
N VAL A 211 -10.33 -2.03 -0.56
CA VAL A 211 -10.04 -3.40 -0.11
C VAL A 211 -11.16 -4.34 -0.52
N PRO A 212 -10.88 -5.60 -0.89
CA PRO A 212 -11.89 -6.51 -1.43
C PRO A 212 -13.07 -6.77 -0.49
N TRP A 213 -12.83 -6.77 0.82
CA TRP A 213 -13.84 -7.11 1.84
C TRP A 213 -14.67 -5.95 2.35
N ALA A 214 -14.29 -4.70 2.06
CA ALA A 214 -15.02 -3.52 2.55
C ALA A 214 -15.22 -2.43 1.48
N GLY A 215 -14.74 -2.69 0.25
CA GLY A 215 -14.82 -1.73 -0.86
C GLY A 215 -13.97 -0.48 -0.62
N LEU A 216 -14.48 0.66 -1.03
CA LEU A 216 -13.79 1.94 -0.95
C LEU A 216 -13.77 2.46 0.49
N ILE A 217 -12.57 2.66 1.02
CA ILE A 217 -12.35 3.28 2.33
C ILE A 217 -12.22 4.79 2.13
N THR A 218 -13.29 5.50 2.43
CA THR A 218 -13.32 6.97 2.31
C THR A 218 -13.15 7.65 3.66
N PRO A 219 -12.45 8.79 3.71
CA PRO A 219 -12.32 9.56 4.94
C PRO A 219 -13.63 10.27 5.26
N VAL A 220 -14.42 9.71 6.19
CA VAL A 220 -15.70 10.32 6.62
C VAL A 220 -15.50 11.26 7.80
N LYS A 221 -14.45 11.05 8.61
CA LYS A 221 -14.17 11.84 9.84
C LYS A 221 -12.66 12.04 10.01
N LYS A 222 -12.29 13.07 10.79
CA LYS A 222 -10.91 13.38 11.20
C LYS A 222 -10.38 12.47 12.34
N GLN A 223 -11.02 11.34 12.61
CA GLN A 223 -10.69 10.43 13.70
C GLN A 223 -10.32 9.06 13.16
N VAL A 224 -9.44 8.35 13.86
CA VAL A 224 -9.13 6.95 13.56
C VAL A 224 -10.40 6.12 13.69
N ARG A 225 -10.65 5.27 12.71
CA ARG A 225 -11.76 4.30 12.73
C ARG A 225 -11.16 2.90 12.66
N SER A 226 -11.75 1.97 13.39
CA SER A 226 -11.32 0.59 13.39
C SER A 226 -12.50 -0.35 13.21
N TRP A 227 -12.24 -1.48 12.58
CA TRP A 227 -13.16 -2.59 12.37
C TRP A 227 -12.47 -3.88 12.79
N ASN A 228 -13.10 -4.63 13.68
CA ASN A 228 -12.64 -5.95 14.10
C ASN A 228 -13.28 -7.02 13.24
N TYR A 229 -12.50 -8.03 12.88
CA TYR A 229 -12.93 -9.16 12.07
C TYR A 229 -12.82 -10.45 12.89
N PRO A 230 -13.81 -11.35 12.82
CA PRO A 230 -13.80 -12.58 13.59
C PRO A 230 -12.71 -13.53 13.08
N SER A 231 -12.16 -14.33 13.99
CA SER A 231 -11.30 -15.45 13.62
C SER A 231 -12.11 -16.51 12.87
N ILE A 232 -11.49 -17.22 11.92
CA ILE A 232 -12.12 -18.37 11.22
C ILE A 232 -12.60 -19.44 12.20
N LYS A 233 -11.97 -19.53 13.38
CA LYS A 233 -12.32 -20.51 14.44
C LYS A 233 -13.45 -20.05 15.35
N SER A 234 -13.94 -18.84 15.22
CA SER A 234 -15.02 -18.31 16.05
C SER A 234 -16.37 -18.83 15.51
N SER A 235 -17.02 -19.69 16.25
CA SER A 235 -18.36 -20.19 15.95
C SER A 235 -19.48 -19.23 16.38
N ALA A 236 -19.16 -18.09 16.96
CA ALA A 236 -20.15 -17.10 17.43
C ALA A 236 -20.43 -16.11 16.29
N ALA A 237 -21.50 -16.37 15.56
CA ALA A 237 -22.16 -15.38 14.72
C ALA A 237 -22.95 -14.42 15.63
N ASP A 238 -22.31 -13.34 16.11
CA ASP A 238 -23.05 -12.17 16.53
C ASP A 238 -23.68 -11.54 15.28
N ASP A 239 -24.95 -11.22 15.33
CA ASP A 239 -25.79 -10.73 14.23
C ASP A 239 -25.27 -9.43 13.55
N ASN A 240 -24.19 -8.83 14.09
CA ASN A 240 -23.51 -7.60 13.60
C ASN A 240 -22.01 -7.82 13.28
N SER A 241 -21.50 -9.03 13.22
CA SER A 241 -20.10 -9.30 12.94
C SER A 241 -19.84 -9.40 11.45
N PHE A 242 -18.71 -8.84 10.99
CA PHE A 242 -18.21 -9.07 9.63
C PHE A 242 -17.91 -10.57 9.42
N ALA A 243 -18.02 -11.03 8.17
CA ALA A 243 -17.55 -12.38 7.83
C ALA A 243 -16.02 -12.48 8.04
N PRO A 244 -15.49 -13.66 8.44
CA PRO A 244 -14.06 -13.89 8.48
C PRO A 244 -13.42 -13.61 7.12
N VAL A 245 -12.27 -12.95 7.10
CA VAL A 245 -11.51 -12.65 5.88
C VAL A 245 -10.18 -13.38 5.96
N HIS A 246 -9.98 -14.36 5.11
CA HIS A 246 -8.72 -15.05 4.92
C HIS A 246 -8.25 -14.84 3.50
N LEU A 247 -6.97 -14.54 3.34
CA LEU A 247 -6.36 -14.33 2.03
C LEU A 247 -5.12 -15.23 1.90
N GLU A 248 -4.99 -15.87 0.76
CA GLU A 248 -3.84 -16.69 0.42
C GLU A 248 -2.63 -15.83 0.02
N LYS A 249 -1.42 -16.41 0.08
CA LYS A 249 -0.20 -15.78 -0.41
C LYS A 249 -0.34 -15.39 -1.88
N GLY A 250 -0.11 -14.10 -2.21
CA GLY A 250 -0.28 -13.56 -3.54
C GLY A 250 -1.70 -13.15 -3.90
N GLU A 251 -2.69 -13.35 -3.03
CA GLU A 251 -4.05 -12.87 -3.25
C GLU A 251 -4.16 -11.35 -3.07
N GLU A 252 -5.02 -10.68 -3.85
CA GLU A 252 -5.19 -9.23 -3.77
C GLU A 252 -5.81 -8.84 -2.43
N MET A 253 -5.13 -7.95 -1.69
CA MET A 253 -5.60 -7.42 -0.43
C MET A 253 -6.07 -5.96 -0.50
N GLY A 254 -5.79 -5.27 -1.59
CA GLY A 254 -6.22 -3.90 -1.79
C GLY A 254 -5.65 -3.26 -3.04
N ARG A 255 -6.15 -2.06 -3.34
CA ARG A 255 -5.70 -1.27 -4.49
C ARG A 255 -5.77 0.21 -4.22
N PHE A 256 -4.98 0.95 -4.97
CA PHE A 256 -4.94 2.41 -4.92
C PHE A 256 -5.52 3.03 -6.18
N LYS A 257 -6.41 3.97 -6.03
CA LYS A 257 -6.90 4.81 -7.13
C LYS A 257 -5.99 6.04 -7.24
N LEU A 258 -4.83 5.92 -7.92
CA LEU A 258 -3.75 6.91 -8.16
C LEU A 258 -2.61 6.91 -7.10
N GLY A 259 -1.47 6.26 -7.39
CA GLY A 259 -0.10 6.33 -6.79
C GLY A 259 0.05 6.19 -5.25
N SER A 260 1.05 5.40 -4.76
CA SER A 260 1.04 5.10 -3.33
C SER A 260 2.24 4.33 -2.81
N THR A 261 2.17 3.92 -1.56
CA THR A 261 3.19 3.13 -0.88
C THR A 261 2.53 1.99 -0.08
N ALA A 262 3.04 0.80 -0.21
CA ALA A 262 2.72 -0.33 0.65
C ALA A 262 3.82 -0.53 1.69
N ILE A 263 3.45 -0.68 2.97
CA ILE A 263 4.39 -1.01 4.05
C ILE A 263 3.96 -2.35 4.63
N VAL A 264 4.92 -3.26 4.81
CA VAL A 264 4.69 -4.54 5.46
C VAL A 264 5.52 -4.61 6.73
N LEU A 265 4.90 -5.07 7.81
CA LEU A 265 5.55 -5.27 9.10
C LEU A 265 5.40 -6.73 9.52
N PHE A 266 6.46 -7.29 10.05
CA PHE A 266 6.50 -8.61 10.69
C PHE A 266 7.02 -8.50 12.12
N GLY A 267 6.72 -9.50 12.95
CA GLY A 267 7.24 -9.63 14.29
C GLY A 267 8.75 -9.81 14.36
N ASP A 268 9.29 -9.86 15.59
CA ASP A 268 10.73 -10.09 15.82
C ASP A 268 11.09 -11.54 15.53
N ASN A 269 12.24 -11.76 14.88
CA ASN A 269 12.85 -13.06 14.63
C ASN A 269 11.95 -14.09 13.89
N VAL A 270 11.01 -13.64 13.07
CA VAL A 270 10.14 -14.53 12.29
C VAL A 270 10.57 -14.66 10.83
N MET A 271 11.37 -13.71 10.33
CA MET A 271 11.80 -13.69 8.94
C MET A 271 13.13 -12.94 8.74
N VAL A 272 13.75 -13.17 7.60
CA VAL A 272 14.90 -12.41 7.10
C VAL A 272 14.65 -11.94 5.68
N TRP A 273 15.07 -10.70 5.38
CA TRP A 273 15.03 -10.17 4.01
C TRP A 273 16.13 -10.80 3.14
N ASP A 274 15.89 -10.91 1.83
CA ASP A 274 16.93 -11.26 0.88
C ASP A 274 18.08 -10.23 0.97
N PRO A 275 19.32 -10.65 1.25
CA PRO A 275 20.46 -9.76 1.40
C PRO A 275 20.83 -8.99 0.13
N ASN A 276 20.33 -9.41 -1.03
CA ASN A 276 20.52 -8.69 -2.30
C ASN A 276 19.57 -7.52 -2.48
N LEU A 277 18.54 -7.39 -1.62
CA LEU A 277 17.59 -6.28 -1.66
C LEU A 277 18.09 -5.13 -0.79
N ALA A 278 18.00 -3.94 -1.34
CA ALA A 278 18.36 -2.69 -0.68
C ALA A 278 17.38 -1.58 -1.05
N ALA A 279 17.53 -0.41 -0.44
CA ALA A 279 16.83 0.78 -0.91
C ALA A 279 17.11 1.02 -2.40
N GLN A 280 16.11 1.43 -3.15
CA GLN A 280 16.10 1.62 -4.61
C GLN A 280 16.15 0.31 -5.44
N SER A 281 16.14 -0.88 -4.85
CA SER A 281 15.94 -2.12 -5.60
C SER A 281 14.57 -2.14 -6.27
N PRO A 282 14.48 -2.36 -7.59
CA PRO A 282 13.21 -2.60 -8.25
C PRO A 282 12.67 -3.95 -7.81
N VAL A 283 11.37 -4.04 -7.60
CA VAL A 283 10.70 -5.26 -7.17
C VAL A 283 9.40 -5.47 -7.96
N ILE A 284 9.04 -6.73 -8.09
CA ILE A 284 7.86 -7.18 -8.81
C ILE A 284 6.97 -7.98 -7.85
N MET A 285 5.67 -7.73 -7.88
CA MET A 285 4.68 -8.45 -7.09
C MET A 285 4.82 -9.98 -7.31
N GLY A 286 4.78 -10.73 -6.21
CA GLY A 286 4.92 -12.19 -6.23
C GLY A 286 6.34 -12.72 -6.19
N GLN A 287 7.36 -11.90 -6.47
CA GLN A 287 8.77 -12.26 -6.34
C GLN A 287 9.13 -12.48 -4.86
N ALA A 288 9.93 -13.49 -4.54
CA ALA A 288 10.48 -13.65 -3.20
C ALA A 288 11.33 -12.44 -2.80
N MET A 289 11.07 -11.89 -1.61
CA MET A 289 11.83 -10.78 -1.06
C MET A 289 12.39 -11.08 0.34
N GLY A 290 12.06 -12.22 0.88
CA GLY A 290 12.54 -12.71 2.16
C GLY A 290 12.11 -14.15 2.40
N GLN A 291 12.55 -14.69 3.52
CA GLN A 291 12.24 -16.04 3.94
C GLN A 291 11.84 -16.08 5.41
N ALA A 292 10.86 -16.91 5.74
CA ALA A 292 10.54 -17.24 7.11
C ALA A 292 11.73 -17.92 7.77
N MET A 293 11.99 -17.56 9.01
CA MET A 293 12.93 -18.29 9.88
C MET A 293 12.20 -19.52 10.40
N GLY A 294 12.77 -20.72 10.19
CA GLY A 294 12.24 -21.99 10.65
C GLY A 294 12.31 -22.15 12.17
#